data_6d5c3faa9c6ffc1f9c26c47d4d017144
#
_entry.id   6d5c3faa9c6ffc1f9c26c47d4d017144
#
_cell.length_a   1.000
_cell.length_b   1.000
_cell.length_c   1.000
_cell.angle_alpha   90.00
_cell.angle_beta   90.00
_cell.angle_gamma   90.00
#
_symmetry.space_group_name_H-M   'P 1'
#
loop_
_entity.id
_entity.type
_entity.pdbx_description
1 polymer ?
#
loop_
_entity_poly.entity_id
_entity_poly.type
_entity_poly.pdbx_seq_one_letter_code
_entity_poly.pdbx_strand_id
1 'polypeptide(L)'
;TGDSITVAPAQTLSDLEYQRMRVASLAILEKIGVETGGSNVQFAVNPNTGRLIVIEMNPRVSRSSALASKATGFPIAKAAARLAVGYTLDEIVNDITKATPACFEPTIDYCVVKVPRFAFEKFKGTDPTLTTRMKAVGEIMAIGRTFEEAFGKAMRSLEDGHQGICAGGKEGADKLGDDELAQAVATPTEHRIFFVVEALRRGWDVARIHAICGIDPWYLNRINDMVQVQESIRGLRVEDIDADAMRLLKQYGTS
;
A
#
# COMPACT_ATOMS: atom_id res chain seq x y z
N THR A 1 6.77 3.25 9.19
CA THR A 1 6.90 3.28 7.72
C THR A 1 6.86 1.90 7.09
N GLY A 2 7.55 0.89 7.61
CA GLY A 2 7.50 -0.48 7.10
C GLY A 2 6.16 -1.19 7.32
N ASP A 3 5.37 -0.76 8.29
CA ASP A 3 4.15 -1.41 8.74
C ASP A 3 2.88 -0.99 7.99
N SER A 4 2.98 -0.04 7.07
CA SER A 4 1.83 0.45 6.30
C SER A 4 1.56 -0.37 5.05
N ILE A 5 0.28 -0.54 4.69
CA ILE A 5 -0.12 -0.86 3.33
C ILE A 5 0.22 0.35 2.47
N THR A 6 0.91 0.13 1.35
CA THR A 6 1.39 1.19 0.47
C THR A 6 0.89 0.98 -0.94
N VAL A 7 0.48 2.05 -1.60
CA VAL A 7 -0.06 2.01 -2.96
C VAL A 7 0.75 2.94 -3.86
N ALA A 8 1.10 2.48 -5.04
CA ALA A 8 1.75 3.26 -6.08
C ALA A 8 1.00 3.06 -7.42
N PRO A 9 0.78 4.15 -8.19
CA PRO A 9 1.09 5.54 -7.88
C PRO A 9 0.27 6.07 -6.70
N ALA A 10 0.64 7.24 -6.16
CA ALA A 10 -0.11 7.90 -5.10
C ALA A 10 -1.55 8.20 -5.55
N GLN A 11 -2.55 7.75 -4.78
CA GLN A 11 -3.97 7.84 -5.17
C GLN A 11 -4.67 9.08 -4.62
N THR A 12 -4.18 9.62 -3.51
CA THR A 12 -4.85 10.68 -2.74
C THR A 12 -4.08 11.99 -2.72
N LEU A 13 -3.01 12.10 -3.48
CA LEU A 13 -2.24 13.32 -3.67
C LEU A 13 -2.62 14.02 -4.97
N SER A 14 -2.74 15.34 -4.95
CA SER A 14 -2.77 16.14 -6.16
C SER A 14 -1.37 16.19 -6.80
N ASP A 15 -1.33 16.50 -8.11
CA ASP A 15 -0.06 16.67 -8.81
C ASP A 15 0.79 17.78 -8.17
N LEU A 16 0.16 18.87 -7.75
CA LEU A 16 0.85 19.98 -7.07
C LEU A 16 1.53 19.52 -5.76
N GLU A 17 0.85 18.71 -4.95
CA GLU A 17 1.42 18.17 -3.71
C GLU A 17 2.58 17.23 -4.02
N TYR A 18 2.42 16.36 -5.00
CA TYR A 18 3.47 15.45 -5.45
C TYR A 18 4.72 16.22 -5.93
N GLN A 19 4.55 17.25 -6.76
CA GLN A 19 5.66 18.08 -7.24
C GLN A 19 6.35 18.85 -6.08
N ARG A 20 5.59 19.34 -5.10
CA ARG A 20 6.17 19.96 -3.90
C ARG A 20 7.02 18.98 -3.10
N MET A 21 6.57 17.74 -2.93
CA MET A 21 7.34 16.68 -2.27
C MET A 21 8.62 16.36 -3.05
N ARG A 22 8.52 16.27 -4.38
CA ARG A 22 9.64 16.01 -5.26
C ARG A 22 10.72 17.09 -5.13
N VAL A 23 10.34 18.36 -5.25
CA VAL A 23 11.26 19.50 -5.08
C VAL A 23 11.87 19.53 -3.69
N ALA A 24 11.06 19.31 -2.64
CA ALA A 24 11.55 19.24 -1.27
C ALA A 24 12.54 18.10 -1.06
N SER A 25 12.32 16.94 -1.68
CA SER A 25 13.23 15.79 -1.61
C SER A 25 14.61 16.13 -2.21
N LEU A 26 14.63 16.77 -3.37
CA LEU A 26 15.89 17.19 -4.01
C LEU A 26 16.66 18.20 -3.13
N ALA A 27 15.96 19.22 -2.60
CA ALA A 27 16.57 20.20 -1.71
C ALA A 27 17.11 19.58 -0.41
N ILE A 28 16.41 18.59 0.16
CA ILE A 28 16.87 17.85 1.34
C ILE A 28 18.15 17.06 1.03
N LEU A 29 18.18 16.34 -0.09
CA LEU A 29 19.35 15.56 -0.51
C LEU A 29 20.58 16.46 -0.70
N GLU A 30 20.40 17.58 -1.39
CA GLU A 30 21.45 18.56 -1.61
C GLU A 30 21.96 19.14 -0.28
N LYS A 31 21.04 19.56 0.61
CA LYS A 31 21.37 20.16 1.90
C LYS A 31 22.12 19.22 2.83
N ILE A 32 21.83 17.94 2.78
CA ILE A 32 22.50 16.89 3.60
C ILE A 32 23.82 16.47 2.97
N GLY A 33 24.00 16.70 1.67
CA GLY A 33 25.22 16.31 0.94
C GLY A 33 25.27 14.80 0.67
N VAL A 34 24.13 14.21 0.29
CA VAL A 34 24.08 12.79 -0.08
C VAL A 34 24.48 12.63 -1.53
N GLU A 35 25.67 12.13 -1.74
CA GLU A 35 26.24 11.90 -3.08
C GLU A 35 26.14 10.43 -3.55
N THR A 36 25.63 9.54 -2.70
CA THR A 36 25.73 8.07 -2.88
C THR A 36 24.51 7.43 -3.54
N GLY A 37 23.89 8.07 -4.53
CA GLY A 37 23.06 7.38 -5.51
C GLY A 37 21.74 6.74 -5.07
N GLY A 38 21.31 6.86 -3.82
CA GLY A 38 20.01 6.33 -3.42
C GLY A 38 19.55 6.85 -2.06
N SER A 39 18.29 7.32 -2.02
CA SER A 39 17.70 7.85 -0.80
C SER A 39 16.19 7.60 -0.77
N ASN A 40 15.63 7.64 0.43
CA ASN A 40 14.19 7.62 0.67
C ASN A 40 13.82 8.81 1.55
N VAL A 41 12.92 9.66 1.08
CA VAL A 41 12.37 10.78 1.86
C VAL A 41 10.90 10.50 2.14
N GLN A 42 10.47 10.65 3.37
CA GLN A 42 9.10 10.38 3.80
C GLN A 42 8.44 11.66 4.27
N PHE A 43 7.21 11.85 3.81
CA PHE A 43 6.38 13.01 4.10
C PHE A 43 5.04 12.60 4.70
N ALA A 44 4.43 13.53 5.45
CA ALA A 44 3.02 13.51 5.78
C ALA A 44 2.36 14.78 5.22
N VAL A 45 1.17 14.63 4.66
CA VAL A 45 0.32 15.74 4.21
C VAL A 45 -0.91 15.79 5.08
N ASN A 46 -1.19 16.96 5.63
CA ASN A 46 -2.45 17.17 6.35
C ASN A 46 -3.57 17.34 5.31
N PRO A 47 -4.59 16.47 5.27
CA PRO A 47 -5.62 16.50 4.24
C PRO A 47 -6.50 17.76 4.29
N ASN A 48 -6.61 18.41 5.45
CA ASN A 48 -7.46 19.58 5.63
C ASN A 48 -6.77 20.90 5.27
N THR A 49 -5.45 20.97 5.45
CA THR A 49 -4.68 22.22 5.30
C THR A 49 -3.63 22.16 4.19
N GLY A 50 -3.37 20.99 3.63
CA GLY A 50 -2.28 20.76 2.66
C GLY A 50 -0.87 20.94 3.28
N ARG A 51 -0.75 21.04 4.62
CA ARG A 51 0.55 21.20 5.29
C ARG A 51 1.39 19.96 5.06
N LEU A 52 2.56 20.16 4.46
CA LEU A 52 3.57 19.13 4.23
C LEU A 52 4.55 19.09 5.41
N ILE A 53 4.81 17.90 5.93
CA ILE A 53 5.78 17.65 7.01
C ILE A 53 6.75 16.58 6.53
N VAL A 54 8.05 16.83 6.68
CA VAL A 54 9.09 15.80 6.48
C VAL A 54 9.14 14.93 7.74
N ILE A 55 8.95 13.62 7.56
CA ILE A 55 8.99 12.66 8.67
C ILE A 55 10.43 12.22 8.89
N GLU A 56 11.07 11.70 7.84
CA GLU A 56 12.47 11.25 7.88
C GLU A 56 13.08 11.18 6.49
N MET A 57 14.39 11.15 6.44
CA MET A 57 15.18 10.86 5.24
C MET A 57 16.19 9.77 5.55
N ASN A 58 16.24 8.78 4.68
CA ASN A 58 17.17 7.65 4.79
C ASN A 58 18.19 7.73 3.63
N PRO A 59 19.47 8.14 3.89
CA PRO A 59 20.48 8.33 2.86
C PRO A 59 21.13 7.00 2.45
N ARG A 60 20.32 6.07 2.00
CA ARG A 60 20.77 4.72 1.61
C ARG A 60 19.77 4.03 0.71
N VAL A 61 20.23 3.06 -0.08
CA VAL A 61 19.37 2.07 -0.70
C VAL A 61 18.82 1.13 0.39
N SER A 62 17.53 0.84 0.35
CA SER A 62 16.81 0.09 1.39
C SER A 62 15.81 -0.90 0.78
N ARG A 63 15.02 -1.60 1.63
CA ARG A 63 13.90 -2.42 1.18
C ARG A 63 12.89 -1.62 0.35
N SER A 64 12.58 -0.40 0.76
CA SER A 64 11.68 0.48 0.00
C SER A 64 12.23 0.80 -1.39
N SER A 65 13.55 0.95 -1.55
CA SER A 65 14.19 1.11 -2.85
C SER A 65 14.08 -0.15 -3.71
N ALA A 66 14.22 -1.33 -3.12
CA ALA A 66 14.02 -2.60 -3.82
C ALA A 66 12.57 -2.76 -4.29
N LEU A 67 11.59 -2.39 -3.45
CA LEU A 67 10.17 -2.36 -3.83
C LEU A 67 9.89 -1.35 -4.94
N ALA A 68 10.41 -0.13 -4.83
CA ALA A 68 10.28 0.88 -5.87
C ALA A 68 10.88 0.41 -7.19
N SER A 69 12.04 -0.28 -7.16
CA SER A 69 12.65 -0.88 -8.35
C SER A 69 11.75 -1.94 -8.98
N LYS A 70 11.14 -2.82 -8.18
CA LYS A 70 10.18 -3.81 -8.68
C LYS A 70 8.90 -3.15 -9.21
N ALA A 71 8.39 -2.15 -8.49
CA ALA A 71 7.16 -1.47 -8.86
C ALA A 71 7.28 -0.71 -10.19
N THR A 72 8.42 -0.09 -10.44
CA THR A 72 8.64 0.78 -11.60
C THR A 72 9.41 0.13 -12.74
N GLY A 73 10.11 -0.99 -12.47
CA GLY A 73 11.07 -1.58 -13.40
C GLY A 73 12.41 -0.83 -13.44
N PHE A 74 12.57 0.30 -12.72
CA PHE A 74 13.80 1.07 -12.70
C PHE A 74 14.80 0.48 -11.69
N PRO A 75 16.00 0.05 -12.10
CA PRO A 75 16.96 -0.64 -11.23
C PRO A 75 17.76 0.33 -10.38
N ILE A 76 17.19 0.83 -9.28
CA ILE A 76 17.79 1.85 -8.40
C ILE A 76 19.19 1.44 -7.92
N ALA A 77 19.37 0.19 -7.47
CA ALA A 77 20.67 -0.26 -6.96
C ALA A 77 21.76 -0.28 -8.05
N LYS A 78 21.40 -0.66 -9.28
CA LYS A 78 22.33 -0.63 -10.44
C LYS A 78 22.71 0.81 -10.79
N ALA A 79 21.74 1.73 -10.82
CA ALA A 79 22.02 3.15 -11.05
C ALA A 79 22.90 3.71 -9.91
N ALA A 80 22.55 3.44 -8.66
CA ALA A 80 23.32 3.86 -7.49
C ALA A 80 24.78 3.38 -7.54
N ALA A 81 25.03 2.13 -7.95
CA ALA A 81 26.40 1.61 -8.10
C ALA A 81 27.21 2.35 -9.18
N ARG A 82 26.59 2.74 -10.30
CA ARG A 82 27.24 3.54 -11.34
C ARG A 82 27.53 4.96 -10.88
N LEU A 83 26.58 5.60 -10.20
CA LEU A 83 26.77 6.92 -9.61
C LEU A 83 27.94 6.92 -8.61
N ALA A 84 28.07 5.87 -7.80
CA ALA A 84 29.15 5.73 -6.82
C ALA A 84 30.57 5.65 -7.44
N VAL A 85 30.69 5.27 -8.71
CA VAL A 85 31.97 5.24 -9.44
C VAL A 85 32.14 6.41 -10.41
N GLY A 86 31.30 7.44 -10.28
CA GLY A 86 31.47 8.73 -10.95
C GLY A 86 30.64 8.97 -12.20
N TYR A 87 29.76 8.04 -12.60
CA TYR A 87 28.80 8.33 -13.67
C TYR A 87 27.73 9.31 -13.19
N THR A 88 27.17 10.09 -14.14
CA THR A 88 25.99 10.92 -13.90
C THR A 88 24.73 10.26 -14.46
N LEU A 89 23.53 10.72 -14.05
CA LEU A 89 22.26 10.10 -14.48
C LEU A 89 22.00 10.25 -15.99
N ASP A 90 22.53 11.28 -16.61
CA ASP A 90 22.43 11.52 -18.06
C ASP A 90 23.37 10.62 -18.88
N GLU A 91 24.47 10.16 -18.27
CA GLU A 91 25.39 9.20 -18.90
C GLU A 91 24.92 7.74 -18.77
N ILE A 92 24.01 7.46 -17.83
CA ILE A 92 23.48 6.10 -17.61
C ILE A 92 22.25 5.90 -18.50
N VAL A 93 22.26 4.86 -19.33
CA VAL A 93 21.08 4.48 -20.15
C VAL A 93 19.97 3.96 -19.24
N ASN A 94 18.75 4.43 -19.47
CA ASN A 94 17.55 3.97 -18.77
C ASN A 94 17.23 2.52 -19.18
N ASP A 95 17.21 1.63 -18.20
CA ASP A 95 16.99 0.20 -18.45
C ASP A 95 15.57 -0.14 -18.91
N ILE A 96 14.59 0.73 -18.68
CA ILE A 96 13.20 0.53 -19.10
C ILE A 96 13.05 0.90 -20.58
N THR A 97 13.44 2.11 -20.95
CA THR A 97 13.22 2.65 -22.30
C THR A 97 14.30 2.20 -23.28
N LYS A 98 15.51 1.90 -22.81
CA LYS A 98 16.72 1.59 -23.60
C LYS A 98 17.18 2.73 -24.54
N ALA A 99 16.47 3.83 -24.56
CA ALA A 99 16.69 4.96 -25.47
C ALA A 99 16.93 6.29 -24.77
N THR A 100 16.38 6.47 -23.55
CA THR A 100 16.51 7.70 -22.78
C THR A 100 17.58 7.55 -21.68
N PRO A 101 18.13 8.65 -21.15
CA PRO A 101 18.99 8.60 -19.98
C PRO A 101 18.22 8.27 -18.70
N ALA A 102 18.94 7.83 -17.66
CA ALA A 102 18.36 7.41 -16.38
C ALA A 102 17.77 8.58 -15.55
N CYS A 103 18.02 9.83 -15.93
CA CYS A 103 17.40 11.01 -15.33
C CYS A 103 15.90 11.17 -15.67
N PHE A 104 15.38 10.42 -16.65
CA PHE A 104 13.94 10.36 -16.92
C PHE A 104 13.24 9.49 -15.88
N GLU A 105 12.33 10.11 -15.14
CA GLU A 105 11.58 9.42 -14.08
C GLU A 105 10.62 8.38 -14.68
N PRO A 106 10.52 7.17 -14.07
CA PRO A 106 9.58 6.16 -14.53
C PRO A 106 8.14 6.58 -14.23
N THR A 107 7.25 6.30 -15.16
CA THR A 107 5.79 6.39 -14.98
C THR A 107 5.17 5.02 -15.12
N ILE A 108 4.09 4.76 -14.37
CA ILE A 108 3.39 3.48 -14.38
C ILE A 108 1.91 3.70 -14.69
N ASP A 109 1.33 2.81 -15.49
CA ASP A 109 -0.08 2.78 -15.89
C ASP A 109 -0.84 1.60 -15.25
N TYR A 110 -0.30 1.06 -14.17
CA TYR A 110 -0.85 -0.01 -13.37
C TYR A 110 -0.79 0.36 -11.88
N CYS A 111 -1.51 -0.37 -11.06
CA CYS A 111 -1.50 -0.18 -9.61
C CYS A 111 -0.62 -1.23 -8.93
N VAL A 112 0.21 -0.78 -8.01
CA VAL A 112 1.05 -1.63 -7.17
C VAL A 112 0.63 -1.48 -5.72
N VAL A 113 0.37 -2.59 -5.05
CA VAL A 113 0.07 -2.61 -3.62
C VAL A 113 1.12 -3.42 -2.88
N LYS A 114 1.69 -2.82 -1.85
CA LYS A 114 2.57 -3.47 -0.88
C LYS A 114 1.80 -3.71 0.41
N VAL A 115 1.86 -4.93 0.95
CA VAL A 115 1.30 -5.27 2.27
C VAL A 115 2.42 -5.80 3.16
N PRO A 116 2.54 -5.30 4.41
CA PRO A 116 3.54 -5.79 5.34
C PRO A 116 3.17 -7.18 5.86
N ARG A 117 4.19 -8.00 6.14
CA ARG A 117 4.04 -9.28 6.83
C ARG A 117 4.54 -9.15 8.26
N PHE A 118 3.68 -9.47 9.19
CA PHE A 118 4.02 -9.56 10.60
C PHE A 118 4.19 -11.04 11.01
N ALA A 119 4.81 -11.29 12.15
CA ALA A 119 5.07 -12.63 12.65
C ALA A 119 4.71 -12.74 14.15
N PHE A 120 3.65 -12.04 14.57
CA PHE A 120 3.22 -12.05 15.96
C PHE A 120 2.85 -13.46 16.44
N GLU A 121 2.41 -14.33 15.54
CA GLU A 121 2.13 -15.74 15.84
C GLU A 121 3.37 -16.52 16.35
N LYS A 122 4.58 -16.05 15.98
CA LYS A 122 5.84 -16.65 16.42
C LYS A 122 6.39 -16.05 17.71
N PHE A 123 5.94 -14.87 18.09
CA PHE A 123 6.44 -14.11 19.23
C PHE A 123 5.33 -13.93 20.28
N LYS A 124 5.04 -14.99 21.02
CA LYS A 124 3.99 -14.98 22.04
C LYS A 124 4.24 -13.88 23.09
N GLY A 125 3.18 -13.15 23.44
CA GLY A 125 3.22 -12.06 24.42
C GLY A 125 3.69 -10.71 23.85
N THR A 126 3.99 -10.61 22.57
CA THR A 126 4.28 -9.33 21.93
C THR A 126 2.98 -8.54 21.69
N ASP A 127 2.98 -7.27 22.06
CA ASP A 127 1.88 -6.35 21.75
C ASP A 127 1.74 -6.17 20.22
N PRO A 128 0.61 -6.56 19.61
CA PRO A 128 0.39 -6.43 18.17
C PRO A 128 0.00 -5.02 17.73
N THR A 129 -0.20 -4.07 18.65
CA THR A 129 -0.58 -2.70 18.33
C THR A 129 0.53 -2.01 17.55
N LEU A 130 0.22 -1.55 16.35
CA LEU A 130 1.17 -0.85 15.48
C LEU A 130 1.37 0.59 15.98
N THR A 131 2.63 1.00 16.01
CA THR A 131 3.05 2.31 16.51
C THR A 131 4.06 2.95 15.54
N THR A 132 4.86 3.89 16.01
CA THR A 132 5.97 4.47 15.26
C THR A 132 7.17 3.51 15.12
N ARG A 133 7.20 2.42 15.87
CA ARG A 133 8.23 1.38 15.76
C ARG A 133 7.83 0.36 14.71
N MET A 134 8.76 0.03 13.79
CA MET A 134 8.54 -0.98 12.79
C MET A 134 8.50 -2.38 13.41
N LYS A 135 7.40 -3.10 13.19
CA LYS A 135 7.16 -4.47 13.68
C LYS A 135 7.10 -5.50 12.53
N ALA A 136 6.95 -5.06 11.28
CA ALA A 136 6.92 -5.94 10.13
C ALA A 136 8.27 -6.64 9.92
N VAL A 137 8.21 -7.95 9.68
CA VAL A 137 9.38 -8.80 9.39
C VAL A 137 9.68 -8.93 7.91
N GLY A 138 8.70 -8.65 7.06
CA GLY A 138 8.78 -8.72 5.61
C GLY A 138 7.64 -7.96 4.96
N GLU A 139 7.54 -8.10 3.65
CA GLU A 139 6.53 -7.45 2.85
C GLU A 139 6.31 -8.20 1.54
N ILE A 140 5.11 -8.14 1.03
CA ILE A 140 4.74 -8.63 -0.29
C ILE A 140 4.34 -7.46 -1.18
N MET A 141 4.41 -7.68 -2.49
CA MET A 141 3.99 -6.71 -3.49
C MET A 141 3.17 -7.40 -4.56
N ALA A 142 2.06 -6.80 -4.92
CA ALA A 142 1.23 -7.25 -6.03
C ALA A 142 0.97 -6.12 -7.03
N ILE A 143 0.80 -6.50 -8.28
CA ILE A 143 0.50 -5.60 -9.39
C ILE A 143 -0.86 -5.97 -9.98
N GLY A 144 -1.67 -4.96 -10.24
CA GLY A 144 -2.97 -5.08 -10.89
C GLY A 144 -3.25 -3.88 -11.78
N ARG A 145 -4.32 -3.92 -12.53
CA ARG A 145 -4.78 -2.75 -13.31
C ARG A 145 -5.45 -1.72 -12.42
N THR A 146 -6.11 -2.17 -11.36
CA THR A 146 -6.80 -1.35 -10.38
C THR A 146 -6.26 -1.61 -8.97
N PHE A 147 -6.62 -0.74 -8.03
CA PHE A 147 -6.30 -0.94 -6.62
C PHE A 147 -6.92 -2.24 -6.10
N GLU A 148 -8.18 -2.49 -6.42
CA GLU A 148 -8.94 -3.65 -5.93
C GLU A 148 -8.28 -4.96 -6.38
N GLU A 149 -7.89 -5.04 -7.65
CA GLU A 149 -7.19 -6.22 -8.19
C GLU A 149 -5.83 -6.42 -7.50
N ALA A 150 -5.02 -5.36 -7.42
CA ALA A 150 -3.70 -5.42 -6.79
C ALA A 150 -3.81 -5.74 -5.30
N PHE A 151 -4.76 -5.13 -4.58
CA PHE A 151 -4.96 -5.34 -3.16
C PHE A 151 -5.44 -6.76 -2.86
N GLY A 152 -6.42 -7.28 -3.61
CA GLY A 152 -6.88 -8.66 -3.48
C GLY A 152 -5.75 -9.68 -3.71
N LYS A 153 -4.91 -9.48 -4.74
CA LYS A 153 -3.71 -10.29 -5.01
C LYS A 153 -2.72 -10.22 -3.84
N ALA A 154 -2.46 -9.01 -3.33
CA ALA A 154 -1.53 -8.80 -2.23
C ALA A 154 -1.97 -9.55 -0.98
N MET A 155 -3.24 -9.43 -0.59
CA MET A 155 -3.78 -10.11 0.59
C MET A 155 -3.66 -11.64 0.48
N ARG A 156 -3.93 -12.21 -0.68
CA ARG A 156 -3.74 -13.67 -0.89
C ARG A 156 -2.27 -14.10 -0.80
N SER A 157 -1.36 -13.25 -1.28
CA SER A 157 0.07 -13.54 -1.29
C SER A 157 0.73 -13.51 0.09
N LEU A 158 0.03 -13.05 1.13
CA LEU A 158 0.51 -13.16 2.52
C LEU A 158 0.64 -14.60 3.00
N GLU A 159 -0.11 -15.53 2.41
CA GLU A 159 -0.11 -16.97 2.73
C GLU A 159 -0.33 -17.25 4.23
N ASP A 160 -1.08 -16.38 4.90
CA ASP A 160 -1.46 -16.49 6.31
C ASP A 160 -2.78 -17.25 6.52
N GLY A 161 -3.29 -17.81 5.42
CA GLY A 161 -4.55 -18.55 5.38
C GLY A 161 -5.77 -17.72 5.02
N HIS A 162 -5.62 -16.41 4.76
CA HIS A 162 -6.68 -15.60 4.19
C HIS A 162 -6.73 -15.73 2.65
N GLN A 163 -7.95 -15.86 2.11
CA GLN A 163 -8.15 -15.94 0.66
C GLN A 163 -8.56 -14.60 0.04
N GLY A 164 -8.26 -13.50 0.70
CA GLY A 164 -8.62 -12.13 0.36
C GLY A 164 -9.18 -11.39 1.56
N ILE A 165 -9.66 -10.16 1.36
CA ILE A 165 -10.13 -9.32 2.48
C ILE A 165 -11.51 -9.72 3.01
N CYS A 166 -12.32 -10.39 2.21
CA CYS A 166 -13.72 -10.71 2.53
C CYS A 166 -13.94 -12.19 2.88
N ALA A 167 -12.93 -13.02 2.86
CA ALA A 167 -13.03 -14.42 3.26
C ALA A 167 -13.25 -14.52 4.77
N GLY A 168 -14.51 -14.47 5.13
CA GLY A 168 -15.10 -14.27 6.42
C GLY A 168 -14.45 -14.89 7.65
N GLY A 169 -14.41 -14.09 8.72
CA GLY A 169 -14.55 -14.57 10.07
C GLY A 169 -13.36 -15.25 10.73
N LYS A 170 -12.20 -15.38 10.08
CA LYS A 170 -11.03 -15.99 10.75
C LYS A 170 -10.61 -15.22 12.00
N GLU A 171 -10.80 -13.91 11.98
CA GLU A 171 -10.48 -13.05 13.12
C GLU A 171 -11.62 -12.93 14.15
N GLY A 172 -12.74 -13.64 13.92
CA GLY A 172 -13.91 -13.54 14.78
C GLY A 172 -14.63 -12.19 14.70
N ALA A 173 -14.36 -11.39 13.68
CA ALA A 173 -14.95 -10.07 13.49
C ALA A 173 -16.48 -10.12 13.42
N ASP A 174 -17.03 -11.19 12.84
CA ASP A 174 -18.45 -11.48 12.74
C ASP A 174 -19.15 -11.67 14.09
N LYS A 175 -18.37 -12.01 15.15
CA LYS A 175 -18.90 -12.29 16.51
C LYS A 175 -18.86 -11.08 17.43
N LEU A 176 -18.14 -10.02 17.05
CA LEU A 176 -18.03 -8.80 17.86
C LEU A 176 -19.34 -8.03 17.91
N GLY A 177 -19.67 -7.46 19.06
CA GLY A 177 -20.66 -6.42 19.18
C GLY A 177 -20.20 -5.11 18.48
N ASP A 178 -21.11 -4.17 18.25
CA ASP A 178 -20.76 -2.93 17.51
C ASP A 178 -19.74 -2.07 18.26
N ASP A 179 -19.77 -2.04 19.59
CA ASP A 179 -18.79 -1.28 20.40
C ASP A 179 -17.40 -1.92 20.33
N GLU A 180 -17.34 -3.26 20.41
CA GLU A 180 -16.10 -4.02 20.28
C GLU A 180 -15.51 -3.87 18.86
N LEU A 181 -16.37 -3.92 17.84
CA LEU A 181 -15.96 -3.70 16.46
C LEU A 181 -15.42 -2.27 16.25
N ALA A 182 -16.07 -1.27 16.85
CA ALA A 182 -15.57 0.12 16.79
C ALA A 182 -14.18 0.23 17.41
N GLN A 183 -13.95 -0.42 18.56
CA GLN A 183 -12.64 -0.45 19.21
C GLN A 183 -11.59 -1.18 18.35
N ALA A 184 -11.95 -2.29 17.72
CA ALA A 184 -11.07 -3.04 16.82
C ALA A 184 -10.71 -2.25 15.56
N VAL A 185 -11.66 -1.49 15.00
CA VAL A 185 -11.42 -0.56 13.87
C VAL A 185 -10.51 0.61 14.30
N ALA A 186 -10.66 1.11 15.52
CA ALA A 186 -9.82 2.20 16.05
C ALA A 186 -8.38 1.75 16.28
N THR A 187 -8.17 0.52 16.75
CA THR A 187 -6.86 0.01 17.16
C THR A 187 -6.03 -0.43 15.94
N PRO A 188 -4.86 0.17 15.67
CA PRO A 188 -4.02 -0.21 14.54
C PRO A 188 -3.31 -1.53 14.80
N THR A 189 -3.83 -2.61 14.24
CA THR A 189 -3.23 -3.95 14.27
C THR A 189 -3.08 -4.50 12.85
N GLU A 190 -2.38 -5.63 12.70
CA GLU A 190 -2.27 -6.31 11.40
C GLU A 190 -3.65 -6.77 10.86
N HIS A 191 -4.60 -7.02 11.76
CA HIS A 191 -5.94 -7.49 11.41
C HIS A 191 -6.97 -6.39 11.22
N ARG A 192 -6.62 -5.12 11.48
CA ARG A 192 -7.57 -4.00 11.39
C ARG A 192 -8.36 -3.96 10.09
N ILE A 193 -7.74 -4.34 8.97
CA ILE A 193 -8.42 -4.34 7.66
C ILE A 193 -9.65 -5.25 7.64
N PHE A 194 -9.63 -6.37 8.33
CA PHE A 194 -10.74 -7.30 8.40
C PHE A 194 -11.89 -6.74 9.25
N PHE A 195 -11.58 -5.99 10.29
CA PHE A 195 -12.59 -5.28 11.09
C PHE A 195 -13.23 -4.13 10.30
N VAL A 196 -12.46 -3.42 9.49
CA VAL A 196 -12.99 -2.41 8.55
C VAL A 196 -13.94 -3.05 7.54
N VAL A 197 -13.56 -4.18 6.96
CA VAL A 197 -14.42 -4.93 6.02
C VAL A 197 -15.71 -5.40 6.69
N GLU A 198 -15.65 -5.88 7.93
CA GLU A 198 -16.85 -6.30 8.67
C GLU A 198 -17.75 -5.11 8.99
N ALA A 199 -17.20 -3.97 9.37
CA ALA A 199 -17.96 -2.73 9.58
C ALA A 199 -18.72 -2.30 8.31
N LEU A 200 -18.04 -2.32 7.15
CA LEU A 200 -18.66 -2.03 5.85
C LEU A 200 -19.77 -3.05 5.50
N ARG A 201 -19.53 -4.34 5.77
CA ARG A 201 -20.53 -5.40 5.57
C ARG A 201 -21.77 -5.21 6.41
N ARG A 202 -21.64 -4.70 7.64
CA ARG A 202 -22.78 -4.33 8.50
C ARG A 202 -23.46 -3.03 8.07
N GLY A 203 -23.02 -2.39 6.99
CA GLY A 203 -23.60 -1.14 6.49
C GLY A 203 -23.13 0.11 7.22
N TRP A 204 -22.00 0.07 7.93
CA TRP A 204 -21.45 1.30 8.47
C TRP A 204 -20.99 2.19 7.33
N ASP A 205 -21.30 3.46 7.45
CA ASP A 205 -20.94 4.43 6.44
C ASP A 205 -19.43 4.76 6.49
N VAL A 206 -18.87 5.11 5.35
CA VAL A 206 -17.43 5.42 5.18
C VAL A 206 -17.02 6.59 6.06
N ALA A 207 -17.87 7.61 6.26
CA ALA A 207 -17.55 8.75 7.11
C ALA A 207 -17.40 8.35 8.58
N ARG A 208 -18.28 7.45 9.08
CA ARG A 208 -18.17 6.87 10.42
C ARG A 208 -16.86 6.11 10.60
N ILE A 209 -16.50 5.24 9.66
CA ILE A 209 -15.27 4.45 9.74
C ILE A 209 -14.05 5.35 9.67
N HIS A 210 -14.04 6.33 8.77
CA HIS A 210 -12.97 7.33 8.68
C HIS A 210 -12.78 8.09 9.99
N ALA A 211 -13.86 8.55 10.61
CA ALA A 211 -13.81 9.26 11.89
C ALA A 211 -13.18 8.40 13.02
N ILE A 212 -13.35 7.07 12.98
CA ILE A 212 -12.81 6.14 13.97
C ILE A 212 -11.33 5.84 13.71
N CYS A 213 -10.93 5.54 12.47
CA CYS A 213 -9.61 4.97 12.17
C CYS A 213 -8.65 5.91 11.40
N GLY A 214 -9.16 7.01 10.85
CA GLY A 214 -8.37 7.97 10.07
C GLY A 214 -7.92 7.46 8.69
N ILE A 215 -8.36 6.28 8.24
CA ILE A 215 -8.09 5.81 6.88
C ILE A 215 -8.80 6.72 5.88
N ASP A 216 -8.07 7.15 4.84
CA ASP A 216 -8.62 8.06 3.84
C ASP A 216 -9.90 7.49 3.19
N PRO A 217 -10.96 8.30 3.03
CA PRO A 217 -12.22 7.88 2.44
C PRO A 217 -12.10 7.25 1.05
N TRP A 218 -11.09 7.65 0.26
CA TRP A 218 -10.86 7.04 -1.05
C TRP A 218 -10.61 5.53 -0.91
N TYR A 219 -9.72 5.12 0.00
CA TYR A 219 -9.43 3.70 0.23
C TYR A 219 -10.63 2.96 0.82
N LEU A 220 -11.35 3.58 1.75
CA LEU A 220 -12.54 2.99 2.34
C LEU A 220 -13.64 2.75 1.30
N ASN A 221 -13.84 3.68 0.36
CA ASN A 221 -14.77 3.50 -0.74
C ASN A 221 -14.35 2.34 -1.67
N ARG A 222 -13.06 2.25 -2.04
CA ARG A 222 -12.56 1.14 -2.87
C ARG A 222 -12.75 -0.22 -2.19
N ILE A 223 -12.49 -0.29 -0.88
CA ILE A 223 -12.73 -1.50 -0.09
C ILE A 223 -14.23 -1.80 -0.02
N ASN A 224 -15.07 -0.79 0.15
CA ASN A 224 -16.52 -0.97 0.16
C ASN A 224 -17.02 -1.53 -1.18
N ASP A 225 -16.53 -1.03 -2.32
CA ASP A 225 -16.89 -1.56 -3.64
C ASP A 225 -16.54 -3.06 -3.75
N MET A 226 -15.36 -3.47 -3.24
CA MET A 226 -14.98 -4.89 -3.17
C MET A 226 -15.96 -5.70 -2.30
N VAL A 227 -16.36 -5.16 -1.15
CA VAL A 227 -17.33 -5.80 -0.26
C VAL A 227 -18.68 -5.96 -0.96
N GLN A 228 -19.19 -4.91 -1.61
CA GLN A 228 -20.50 -4.95 -2.30
C GLN A 228 -20.49 -5.98 -3.44
N VAL A 229 -19.44 -6.05 -4.23
CA VAL A 229 -19.30 -7.06 -5.30
C VAL A 229 -19.30 -8.47 -4.72
N GLN A 230 -18.63 -8.71 -3.60
CA GLN A 230 -18.62 -10.04 -2.98
C GLN A 230 -19.95 -10.38 -2.31
N GLU A 231 -20.62 -9.42 -1.69
CA GLU A 231 -21.95 -9.64 -1.11
C GLU A 231 -23.01 -9.94 -2.19
N SER A 232 -22.88 -9.38 -3.40
CA SER A 232 -23.83 -9.63 -4.51
C SER A 232 -23.89 -11.08 -4.95
N ILE A 233 -22.86 -11.87 -4.68
CA ILE A 233 -22.80 -13.31 -5.03
C ILE A 233 -22.92 -14.22 -3.81
N ARG A 234 -23.15 -13.66 -2.63
CA ARG A 234 -23.26 -14.44 -1.40
C ARG A 234 -24.40 -15.45 -1.50
N GLY A 235 -24.09 -16.72 -1.26
CA GLY A 235 -25.04 -17.82 -1.34
C GLY A 235 -25.26 -18.39 -2.74
N LEU A 236 -24.67 -17.81 -3.77
CA LEU A 236 -24.67 -18.42 -5.11
C LEU A 236 -23.64 -19.54 -5.17
N ARG A 237 -23.92 -20.58 -5.95
CA ARG A 237 -22.95 -21.62 -6.29
C ARG A 237 -22.13 -21.16 -7.49
N VAL A 238 -20.93 -21.71 -7.66
CA VAL A 238 -20.04 -21.32 -8.76
C VAL A 238 -20.70 -21.52 -10.14
N GLU A 239 -21.48 -22.58 -10.29
CA GLU A 239 -22.23 -22.87 -11.52
C GLU A 239 -23.37 -21.87 -11.83
N ASP A 240 -23.80 -21.10 -10.85
CA ASP A 240 -24.85 -20.07 -11.00
C ASP A 240 -24.26 -18.69 -11.37
N ILE A 241 -22.93 -18.56 -11.40
CA ILE A 241 -22.21 -17.32 -11.74
C ILE A 241 -21.88 -17.32 -13.24
N ASP A 242 -22.46 -16.41 -13.98
CA ASP A 242 -22.19 -16.26 -15.40
C ASP A 242 -20.79 -15.69 -15.69
N ALA A 243 -20.39 -15.69 -16.96
CA ALA A 243 -19.05 -15.26 -17.37
C ALA A 243 -18.79 -13.78 -17.09
N ASP A 244 -19.82 -12.91 -17.16
CA ASP A 244 -19.65 -11.48 -16.94
C ASP A 244 -19.54 -11.17 -15.44
N ALA A 245 -20.37 -11.80 -14.61
CA ALA A 245 -20.24 -11.73 -13.16
C ALA A 245 -18.87 -12.28 -12.68
N MET A 246 -18.40 -13.40 -13.25
CA MET A 246 -17.09 -13.95 -12.95
C MET A 246 -15.98 -12.99 -13.34
N ARG A 247 -16.07 -12.32 -14.49
CA ARG A 247 -15.10 -11.31 -14.94
C ARG A 247 -15.08 -10.11 -13.99
N LEU A 248 -16.25 -9.62 -13.58
CA LEU A 248 -16.37 -8.53 -12.60
C LEU A 248 -15.70 -8.91 -11.27
N LEU A 249 -15.98 -10.08 -10.74
CA LEU A 249 -15.36 -10.59 -9.50
C LEU A 249 -13.83 -10.58 -9.59
N LYS A 250 -13.27 -11.06 -10.71
CA LYS A 250 -11.83 -11.04 -10.93
C LYS A 250 -11.24 -9.63 -10.98
N GLN A 251 -11.94 -8.68 -11.60
CA GLN A 251 -11.55 -7.26 -11.63
C GLN A 251 -11.53 -6.64 -10.23
N TYR A 252 -12.43 -7.08 -9.35
CA TYR A 252 -12.48 -6.65 -7.95
C TYR A 252 -11.64 -7.52 -7.01
N GLY A 253 -10.69 -8.28 -7.56
CA GLY A 253 -9.70 -9.01 -6.78
C GLY A 253 -10.20 -10.27 -6.08
N THR A 254 -11.39 -10.77 -6.44
CA THR A 254 -11.91 -12.04 -5.92
C THR A 254 -11.22 -13.22 -6.58
N SER A 255 -10.89 -14.25 -5.81
CA SER A 255 -10.22 -15.47 -6.28
C SER A 255 -11.21 -16.60 -6.54
#